data_47d5576c983bd46e1c2aaa4c0cd4c52c
#
_entry.id   47d5576c983bd46e1c2aaa4c0cd4c52c
#
_cell.length_a   1.000
_cell.length_b   1.000
_cell.length_c   1.000
_cell.angle_alpha   90.00
_cell.angle_beta   90.00
_cell.angle_gamma   90.00
#
_symmetry.space_group_name_H-M   'P 1'
#
loop_
_entity.id
_entity.type
_entity.pdbx_description
1 polymer ?
#
loop_
_entity_poly.entity_id
_entity_poly.type
_entity_poly.pdbx_seq_one_letter_code
_entity_poly.pdbx_strand_id
1 'polypeptide(L)'
;MLVIMNPNATEQEIMRVAMFLESKGFEARISHGEARTVVHAIGVVDVDQRDFELLAGVSEVVKVSTNYKLAARVSQGQDTIVEVNGVKFGDKYTGLIAGPCTIESYDQMDATAQELQESNVKILRGGAFKPRTSPYAFQGLGEEGLQIIRSVADNHGMAVASEIMDISQLDMFMRYVDILQIGARNMQNYNLLKELGKIHKPVILKRGLSATYEEWLMSAEYIISGGNNQIILCERGIRTFEKFTRNTLDIAAIPVIKKLSHLPIIVDPSHGTGLRDKVEPMSRAAVAAGCDGLII
;
A
#
# COMPACT_ATOMS: atom_id res chain seq x y z
N MET A 1 13.00 14.28 -11.07
CA MET A 1 13.55 15.47 -10.39
C MET A 1 12.45 16.06 -9.51
N LEU A 2 12.80 16.64 -8.37
CA LEU A 2 11.86 17.34 -7.48
C LEU A 2 12.28 18.80 -7.40
N VAL A 3 11.33 19.70 -7.55
CA VAL A 3 11.54 21.14 -7.33
C VAL A 3 10.82 21.49 -6.03
N ILE A 4 11.59 21.78 -4.99
CA ILE A 4 11.09 22.14 -3.66
C ILE A 4 10.88 23.65 -3.63
N MET A 5 9.66 24.07 -3.37
CA MET A 5 9.32 25.48 -3.30
C MET A 5 9.64 26.07 -1.91
N ASN A 6 9.92 27.36 -1.88
CA ASN A 6 10.01 28.09 -0.63
C ASN A 6 8.68 28.02 0.14
N PRO A 7 8.69 28.03 1.48
CA PRO A 7 7.46 28.01 2.27
C PRO A 7 6.49 29.15 1.96
N ASN A 8 7.02 30.28 1.51
CA ASN A 8 6.25 31.49 1.16
C ASN A 8 6.03 31.65 -0.36
N ALA A 9 6.31 30.58 -1.16
CA ALA A 9 6.08 30.65 -2.60
C ALA A 9 4.60 30.84 -2.90
N THR A 10 4.31 31.76 -3.81
CA THR A 10 2.94 32.04 -4.25
C THR A 10 2.46 30.96 -5.22
N GLU A 11 1.13 30.78 -5.31
CA GLU A 11 0.52 29.87 -6.29
C GLU A 11 0.97 30.18 -7.73
N GLN A 12 1.19 31.45 -8.06
CA GLN A 12 1.68 31.86 -9.38
C GLN A 12 3.12 31.37 -9.65
N GLU A 13 3.98 31.37 -8.63
CA GLU A 13 5.35 30.85 -8.75
C GLU A 13 5.34 29.31 -8.89
N ILE A 14 4.50 28.62 -8.10
CA ILE A 14 4.33 27.17 -8.17
C ILE A 14 3.85 26.75 -9.58
N MET A 15 2.80 27.43 -10.08
CA MET A 15 2.27 27.16 -11.42
C MET A 15 3.29 27.47 -12.53
N ARG A 16 4.10 28.51 -12.37
CA ARG A 16 5.17 28.85 -13.33
C ARG A 16 6.23 27.75 -13.39
N VAL A 17 6.62 27.20 -12.25
CA VAL A 17 7.54 26.06 -12.17
C VAL A 17 6.94 24.83 -12.85
N ALA A 18 5.67 24.52 -12.60
CA ALA A 18 4.99 23.39 -13.24
C ALA A 18 4.93 23.56 -14.77
N MET A 19 4.51 24.71 -15.26
CA MET A 19 4.48 25.00 -16.71
C MET A 19 5.87 24.95 -17.34
N PHE A 20 6.90 25.41 -16.63
CA PHE A 20 8.28 25.32 -17.12
C PHE A 20 8.76 23.88 -17.25
N LEU A 21 8.44 23.02 -16.26
CA LEU A 21 8.69 21.58 -16.33
C LEU A 21 7.99 20.93 -17.53
N GLU A 22 6.72 21.25 -17.75
CA GLU A 22 5.94 20.74 -18.90
C GLU A 22 6.54 21.20 -20.23
N SER A 23 7.01 22.45 -20.33
CA SER A 23 7.68 22.96 -21.52
C SER A 23 9.00 22.22 -21.87
N LYS A 24 9.61 21.61 -20.85
CA LYS A 24 10.82 20.77 -21.01
C LYS A 24 10.49 19.28 -21.28
N GLY A 25 9.22 18.90 -21.35
CA GLY A 25 8.77 17.54 -21.65
C GLY A 25 8.56 16.64 -20.43
N PHE A 26 8.51 17.20 -19.22
CA PHE A 26 8.09 16.47 -18.02
C PHE A 26 6.57 16.50 -17.84
N GLU A 27 6.00 15.49 -17.17
CA GLU A 27 4.71 15.62 -16.52
C GLU A 27 4.94 16.29 -15.16
N ALA A 28 4.29 17.43 -14.89
CA ALA A 28 4.41 18.12 -13.61
C ALA A 28 3.28 17.74 -12.68
N ARG A 29 3.60 17.35 -11.44
CA ARG A 29 2.61 17.11 -10.36
C ARG A 29 2.97 17.93 -9.14
N ILE A 30 1.99 18.64 -8.60
CA ILE A 30 2.14 19.48 -7.44
C ILE A 30 1.65 18.71 -6.20
N SER A 31 2.48 18.67 -5.16
CA SER A 31 2.13 18.13 -3.85
C SER A 31 2.26 19.25 -2.81
N HIS A 32 1.16 19.57 -2.16
CA HIS A 32 1.14 20.55 -1.06
C HIS A 32 1.34 19.80 0.26
N GLY A 33 2.51 19.98 0.89
CA GLY A 33 2.77 19.55 2.26
C GLY A 33 2.51 20.67 3.26
N GLU A 34 2.34 20.33 4.54
CA GLU A 34 2.13 21.36 5.59
C GLU A 34 3.27 22.39 5.67
N ALA A 35 4.51 21.98 5.42
CA ALA A 35 5.68 22.84 5.53
C ALA A 35 6.16 23.40 4.18
N ARG A 36 5.99 22.66 3.10
CA ARG A 36 6.51 23.03 1.77
C ARG A 36 5.70 22.40 0.65
N THR A 37 5.61 23.09 -0.49
CA THR A 37 5.11 22.56 -1.74
C THR A 37 6.26 21.97 -2.56
N VAL A 38 6.02 20.81 -3.18
CA VAL A 38 6.96 20.14 -4.07
C VAL A 38 6.33 19.96 -5.44
N VAL A 39 7.04 20.37 -6.48
CA VAL A 39 6.65 20.12 -7.87
C VAL A 39 7.48 18.96 -8.39
N HIS A 40 6.80 17.85 -8.70
CA HIS A 40 7.42 16.63 -9.22
C HIS A 40 7.59 16.71 -10.74
N ALA A 41 8.82 16.53 -11.21
CA ALA A 41 9.10 16.34 -12.63
C ALA A 41 9.15 14.85 -12.94
N ILE A 42 8.07 14.32 -13.52
CA ILE A 42 7.93 12.91 -13.91
C ILE A 42 8.30 12.76 -15.38
N GLY A 43 9.24 11.88 -15.68
CA GLY A 43 9.74 11.65 -17.03
C GLY A 43 11.25 11.46 -17.05
N VAL A 44 11.76 11.04 -18.20
CA VAL A 44 13.20 10.89 -18.45
C VAL A 44 13.59 11.94 -19.48
N VAL A 45 14.02 13.10 -19.01
CA VAL A 45 14.50 14.20 -19.84
C VAL A 45 15.84 14.64 -19.29
N ASP A 46 16.82 14.81 -20.17
CA ASP A 46 18.13 15.36 -19.79
C ASP A 46 18.04 16.88 -19.78
N VAL A 47 18.12 17.47 -18.59
CA VAL A 47 18.02 18.93 -18.40
C VAL A 47 19.08 19.39 -17.40
N ASP A 48 19.55 20.62 -17.56
CA ASP A 48 20.39 21.25 -16.56
C ASP A 48 19.55 21.66 -15.34
N GLN A 49 19.91 21.15 -14.19
CA GLN A 49 19.23 21.40 -12.91
C GLN A 49 19.23 22.90 -12.56
N ARG A 50 20.26 23.62 -12.96
CA ARG A 50 20.41 25.05 -12.71
C ARG A 50 19.32 25.89 -13.34
N ASP A 51 18.73 25.43 -14.45
CA ASP A 51 17.60 26.15 -15.10
C ASP A 51 16.39 26.26 -14.17
N PHE A 52 16.23 25.30 -13.26
CA PHE A 52 15.12 25.26 -12.30
C PHE A 52 15.46 25.95 -10.97
N GLU A 53 16.74 25.91 -10.57
CA GLU A 53 17.21 26.58 -9.34
C GLU A 53 17.07 28.12 -9.43
N LEU A 54 17.10 28.65 -10.65
CA LEU A 54 16.99 30.09 -10.91
C LEU A 54 15.53 30.60 -10.95
N LEU A 55 14.55 29.70 -10.90
CA LEU A 55 13.14 30.13 -10.94
C LEU A 55 12.70 30.75 -9.61
N ALA A 56 11.91 31.83 -9.70
CA ALA A 56 11.38 32.50 -8.52
C ALA A 56 10.52 31.52 -7.70
N GLY A 57 10.67 31.57 -6.39
CA GLY A 57 9.95 30.71 -5.45
C GLY A 57 10.55 29.31 -5.26
N VAL A 58 11.60 28.92 -5.99
CA VAL A 58 12.31 27.67 -5.79
C VAL A 58 13.29 27.77 -4.62
N SER A 59 13.25 26.79 -3.74
CA SER A 59 14.20 26.65 -2.61
C SER A 59 15.33 25.71 -2.94
N GLU A 60 15.03 24.59 -3.58
CA GLU A 60 15.99 23.53 -3.87
C GLU A 60 15.51 22.67 -5.02
N VAL A 61 16.43 22.15 -5.83
CA VAL A 61 16.15 21.17 -6.87
C VAL A 61 16.89 19.88 -6.55
N VAL A 62 16.15 18.78 -6.36
CA VAL A 62 16.71 17.48 -6.00
C VAL A 62 16.62 16.51 -7.17
N LYS A 63 17.75 16.01 -7.65
CA LYS A 63 17.76 14.93 -8.63
C LYS A 63 17.49 13.61 -7.92
N VAL A 64 16.28 13.07 -8.07
CA VAL A 64 15.93 11.76 -7.53
C VAL A 64 16.59 10.70 -8.41
N SER A 65 17.59 10.03 -7.86
CA SER A 65 18.32 8.95 -8.54
C SER A 65 17.60 7.60 -8.50
N THR A 66 16.58 7.47 -7.64
CA THR A 66 15.75 6.26 -7.55
C THR A 66 14.73 6.20 -8.69
N ASN A 67 14.39 4.99 -9.13
CA ASN A 67 13.40 4.77 -10.19
C ASN A 67 11.96 5.07 -9.75
N TYR A 68 11.64 4.95 -8.44
CA TYR A 68 10.38 5.37 -7.83
C TYR A 68 10.52 6.81 -7.32
N LYS A 69 9.60 7.68 -7.65
CA LYS A 69 9.66 9.12 -7.34
C LYS A 69 8.54 9.54 -6.40
N LEU A 70 7.30 9.19 -6.74
CA LEU A 70 6.13 9.54 -5.94
C LEU A 70 6.08 8.76 -4.62
N ALA A 71 6.48 7.49 -4.63
CA ALA A 71 6.56 6.65 -3.44
C ALA A 71 7.77 6.97 -2.54
N ALA A 72 8.75 7.77 -3.03
CA ALA A 72 9.97 8.05 -2.29
C ALA A 72 9.75 9.03 -1.14
N ARG A 73 10.45 8.84 0.00
CA ARG A 73 10.43 9.74 1.17
C ARG A 73 10.70 11.21 0.80
N VAL A 74 11.59 11.45 -0.14
CA VAL A 74 11.95 12.81 -0.56
C VAL A 74 10.81 13.54 -1.29
N SER A 75 9.80 12.81 -1.79
CA SER A 75 8.65 13.40 -2.47
C SER A 75 7.61 13.96 -1.51
N GLN A 76 7.58 13.45 -0.27
CA GLN A 76 6.65 13.87 0.77
C GLN A 76 7.34 13.80 2.12
N GLY A 77 7.52 14.96 2.78
CA GLY A 77 8.24 15.07 4.06
C GLY A 77 7.52 14.41 5.23
N GLN A 78 6.20 14.26 5.15
CA GLN A 78 5.35 13.65 6.17
C GLN A 78 4.96 12.24 5.79
N ASP A 79 4.65 11.40 6.79
CA ASP A 79 4.12 10.07 6.56
C ASP A 79 2.71 10.15 5.97
N THR A 80 2.44 9.28 5.00
CA THR A 80 1.08 9.06 4.51
C THR A 80 0.27 8.34 5.58
N ILE A 81 -0.91 8.87 5.88
CA ILE A 81 -1.88 8.21 6.76
C ILE A 81 -3.02 7.69 5.90
N VAL A 82 -3.27 6.39 5.97
CA VAL A 82 -4.43 5.76 5.34
C VAL A 82 -5.44 5.44 6.42
N GLU A 83 -6.68 5.93 6.26
CA GLU A 83 -7.75 5.72 7.23
C GLU A 83 -8.91 4.93 6.63
N VAL A 84 -9.37 3.89 7.35
CA VAL A 84 -10.55 3.07 7.00
C VAL A 84 -11.34 2.75 8.25
N ASN A 85 -12.62 3.07 8.27
CA ASN A 85 -13.53 2.83 9.39
C ASN A 85 -12.97 3.32 10.75
N GLY A 86 -12.30 4.49 10.74
CA GLY A 86 -11.67 5.07 11.93
C GLY A 86 -10.36 4.39 12.36
N VAL A 87 -9.87 3.40 11.62
CA VAL A 87 -8.54 2.79 11.83
C VAL A 87 -7.53 3.48 10.93
N LYS A 88 -6.43 3.93 11.52
CA LYS A 88 -5.35 4.65 10.82
C LYS A 88 -4.09 3.79 10.73
N PHE A 89 -3.42 3.89 9.59
CA PHE A 89 -2.13 3.26 9.31
C PHE A 89 -1.14 4.35 8.87
N GLY A 90 0.04 4.41 9.47
CA GLY A 90 1.08 5.40 9.18
C GLY A 90 1.29 6.41 10.31
N ASP A 91 2.40 7.12 10.27
CA ASP A 91 2.86 8.05 11.31
C ASP A 91 2.96 7.35 12.68
N LYS A 92 2.21 7.80 13.66
CA LYS A 92 2.14 7.23 15.03
C LYS A 92 1.03 6.18 15.22
N TYR A 93 0.29 5.87 14.17
CA TYR A 93 -0.86 4.97 14.26
C TYR A 93 -0.48 3.55 13.85
N THR A 94 -1.03 2.58 14.58
CA THR A 94 -0.86 1.15 14.31
C THR A 94 -2.24 0.51 14.17
N GLY A 95 -2.60 0.11 12.95
CA GLY A 95 -3.88 -0.53 12.64
C GLY A 95 -3.82 -2.05 12.71
N LEU A 96 -4.96 -2.68 12.97
CA LEU A 96 -5.11 -4.14 12.95
C LEU A 96 -6.19 -4.55 11.96
N ILE A 97 -5.83 -5.48 11.09
CA ILE A 97 -6.70 -6.18 10.15
C ILE A 97 -6.66 -7.66 10.51
N ALA A 98 -7.80 -8.30 10.73
CA ALA A 98 -7.81 -9.71 11.09
C ALA A 98 -9.00 -10.46 10.47
N GLY A 99 -8.85 -11.79 10.38
CA GLY A 99 -9.89 -12.67 9.86
C GLY A 99 -9.31 -13.91 9.16
N PRO A 100 -10.15 -14.84 8.69
CA PRO A 100 -9.69 -16.08 8.09
C PRO A 100 -9.03 -15.83 6.73
N CYS A 101 -8.11 -16.71 6.36
CA CYS A 101 -7.47 -16.65 5.05
C CYS A 101 -8.48 -16.83 3.91
N THR A 102 -9.54 -17.61 4.14
CA THR A 102 -10.54 -18.00 3.14
C THR A 102 -11.93 -17.84 3.73
N ILE A 103 -12.86 -17.29 2.96
CA ILE A 103 -14.30 -17.27 3.26
C ILE A 103 -14.85 -18.62 2.86
N GLU A 104 -15.38 -19.39 3.81
CA GLU A 104 -15.91 -20.74 3.59
C GLU A 104 -17.42 -20.83 3.82
N SER A 105 -17.96 -20.04 4.76
CA SER A 105 -19.39 -19.94 5.04
C SER A 105 -19.72 -18.65 5.77
N TYR A 106 -21.02 -18.32 5.82
CA TYR A 106 -21.53 -17.22 6.63
C TYR A 106 -21.22 -17.42 8.12
N ASP A 107 -21.51 -18.62 8.65
CA ASP A 107 -21.34 -18.93 10.08
C ASP A 107 -19.87 -18.81 10.52
N GLN A 108 -18.91 -19.24 9.69
CA GLN A 108 -17.49 -19.07 9.95
C GLN A 108 -17.11 -17.58 10.04
N MET A 109 -17.60 -16.77 9.11
CA MET A 109 -17.29 -15.35 9.08
C MET A 109 -17.95 -14.60 10.24
N ASP A 110 -19.19 -14.92 10.57
CA ASP A 110 -19.95 -14.28 11.62
C ASP A 110 -19.34 -14.58 13.01
N ALA A 111 -19.04 -15.84 13.30
CA ALA A 111 -18.34 -16.23 14.52
C ALA A 111 -16.97 -15.54 14.66
N THR A 112 -16.23 -15.44 13.55
CA THR A 112 -14.94 -14.72 13.55
C THR A 112 -15.13 -13.23 13.82
N ALA A 113 -16.11 -12.60 13.16
CA ALA A 113 -16.38 -11.17 13.33
C ALA A 113 -16.80 -10.83 14.75
N GLN A 114 -17.58 -11.70 15.41
CA GLN A 114 -17.97 -11.54 16.81
C GLN A 114 -16.74 -11.51 17.74
N GLU A 115 -15.83 -12.49 17.62
CA GLU A 115 -14.60 -12.53 18.43
C GLU A 115 -13.69 -11.31 18.18
N LEU A 116 -13.61 -10.88 16.92
CA LEU A 116 -12.83 -9.71 16.55
C LEU A 116 -13.43 -8.41 17.08
N GLN A 117 -14.75 -8.31 17.11
CA GLN A 117 -15.46 -7.15 17.67
C GLN A 117 -15.21 -7.04 19.19
N GLU A 118 -15.25 -8.15 19.93
CA GLU A 118 -14.89 -8.19 21.35
C GLU A 118 -13.45 -7.72 21.60
N SER A 119 -12.55 -7.97 20.64
CA SER A 119 -11.16 -7.51 20.65
C SER A 119 -10.97 -6.09 20.07
N ASN A 120 -12.06 -5.35 19.79
CA ASN A 120 -12.06 -4.02 19.17
C ASN A 120 -11.35 -3.94 17.81
N VAL A 121 -11.33 -5.03 17.06
CA VAL A 121 -10.86 -5.04 15.66
C VAL A 121 -12.00 -4.54 14.78
N LYS A 122 -11.68 -3.58 13.89
CA LYS A 122 -12.67 -2.90 13.04
C LYS A 122 -12.55 -3.20 11.55
N ILE A 123 -11.59 -4.03 11.17
CA ILE A 123 -11.37 -4.40 9.77
C ILE A 123 -11.28 -5.93 9.69
N LEU A 124 -12.33 -6.50 9.07
CA LEU A 124 -12.43 -7.94 8.81
C LEU A 124 -11.78 -8.27 7.48
N ARG A 125 -10.85 -9.25 7.49
CA ARG A 125 -10.29 -9.74 6.24
C ARG A 125 -10.84 -11.12 5.89
N GLY A 126 -10.95 -11.41 4.59
CA GLY A 126 -11.28 -12.74 4.07
C GLY A 126 -11.02 -12.81 2.58
N GLY A 127 -10.51 -13.95 2.12
CA GLY A 127 -10.26 -14.18 0.69
C GLY A 127 -11.43 -14.90 0.03
N ALA A 128 -12.13 -14.22 -0.89
CA ALA A 128 -13.20 -14.80 -1.69
C ALA A 128 -12.68 -15.53 -2.93
N PHE A 129 -11.50 -15.14 -3.43
CA PHE A 129 -10.79 -15.75 -4.54
C PHE A 129 -9.43 -16.26 -4.04
N LYS A 130 -9.02 -17.45 -4.49
CA LYS A 130 -7.81 -18.10 -3.98
C LYS A 130 -6.86 -18.49 -5.11
N PRO A 131 -5.65 -17.87 -5.18
CA PRO A 131 -4.63 -18.28 -6.15
C PRO A 131 -4.00 -19.61 -5.72
N ARG A 132 -4.49 -20.71 -6.29
CA ARG A 132 -4.01 -22.04 -5.96
C ARG A 132 -3.04 -22.56 -7.03
N THR A 133 -2.01 -23.26 -6.59
CA THR A 133 -1.07 -23.94 -7.50
C THR A 133 -1.74 -25.12 -8.20
N SER A 134 -2.66 -25.81 -7.50
CA SER A 134 -3.44 -26.91 -8.09
C SER A 134 -4.82 -26.40 -8.56
N PRO A 135 -5.23 -26.72 -9.80
CA PRO A 135 -6.57 -26.36 -10.30
C PRO A 135 -7.69 -27.15 -9.59
N TYR A 136 -7.35 -28.24 -8.91
CA TYR A 136 -8.31 -29.06 -8.15
C TYR A 136 -8.53 -28.59 -6.72
N ALA A 137 -7.73 -27.64 -6.23
CA ALA A 137 -7.92 -27.07 -4.91
C ALA A 137 -9.10 -26.07 -4.91
N PHE A 138 -9.70 -25.85 -3.74
CA PHE A 138 -10.77 -24.88 -3.56
C PHE A 138 -10.34 -23.48 -4.02
N GLN A 139 -11.06 -22.92 -5.00
CA GLN A 139 -10.73 -21.63 -5.63
C GLN A 139 -11.33 -20.42 -4.92
N GLY A 140 -12.10 -20.62 -3.86
CA GLY A 140 -12.90 -19.61 -3.17
C GLY A 140 -14.35 -19.61 -3.64
N LEU A 141 -15.20 -18.87 -2.91
CA LEU A 141 -16.64 -18.73 -3.21
C LEU A 141 -16.94 -17.64 -4.25
N GLY A 142 -15.92 -16.91 -4.72
CA GLY A 142 -16.12 -15.84 -5.69
C GLY A 142 -17.00 -14.70 -5.17
N GLU A 143 -17.95 -14.22 -5.98
CA GLU A 143 -18.83 -13.11 -5.60
C GLU A 143 -19.70 -13.45 -4.38
N GLU A 144 -20.16 -14.70 -4.25
CA GLU A 144 -20.90 -15.15 -3.07
C GLU A 144 -20.08 -14.92 -1.77
N GLY A 145 -18.77 -15.24 -1.81
CA GLY A 145 -17.88 -14.97 -0.69
C GLY A 145 -17.77 -13.49 -0.36
N LEU A 146 -17.74 -12.61 -1.37
CA LEU A 146 -17.74 -11.16 -1.12
C LEU A 146 -19.06 -10.68 -0.54
N GLN A 147 -20.19 -11.24 -0.95
CA GLN A 147 -21.51 -10.93 -0.38
C GLN A 147 -21.58 -11.38 1.09
N ILE A 148 -21.09 -12.58 1.39
CA ILE A 148 -21.02 -13.10 2.77
C ILE A 148 -20.23 -12.16 3.67
N ILE A 149 -18.98 -11.87 3.32
CA ILE A 149 -18.11 -11.04 4.18
C ILE A 149 -18.68 -9.62 4.33
N ARG A 150 -19.28 -9.05 3.28
CA ARG A 150 -19.90 -7.72 3.36
C ARG A 150 -21.08 -7.72 4.31
N SER A 151 -22.00 -8.70 4.19
CA SER A 151 -23.16 -8.83 5.07
C SER A 151 -22.74 -9.00 6.53
N VAL A 152 -21.76 -9.85 6.81
CA VAL A 152 -21.21 -10.04 8.16
C VAL A 152 -20.56 -8.75 8.67
N ALA A 153 -19.72 -8.11 7.87
CA ALA A 153 -19.04 -6.89 8.28
C ALA A 153 -20.02 -5.75 8.58
N ASP A 154 -21.10 -5.61 7.80
CA ASP A 154 -22.16 -4.63 8.05
C ASP A 154 -22.87 -4.89 9.38
N ASN A 155 -23.18 -6.15 9.70
CA ASN A 155 -23.83 -6.54 10.96
C ASN A 155 -22.96 -6.23 12.20
N HIS A 156 -21.64 -6.29 12.04
CA HIS A 156 -20.67 -6.05 13.12
C HIS A 156 -20.01 -4.65 13.07
N GLY A 157 -20.43 -3.77 12.14
CA GLY A 157 -19.85 -2.42 12.00
C GLY A 157 -18.38 -2.40 11.55
N MET A 158 -17.95 -3.41 10.79
CA MET A 158 -16.58 -3.58 10.33
C MET A 158 -16.39 -3.14 8.86
N ALA A 159 -15.18 -2.75 8.51
CA ALA A 159 -14.74 -2.63 7.12
C ALA A 159 -14.24 -3.99 6.59
N VAL A 160 -14.25 -4.15 5.27
CA VAL A 160 -13.83 -5.39 4.58
C VAL A 160 -12.50 -5.19 3.86
N ALA A 161 -11.55 -6.10 4.10
CA ALA A 161 -10.34 -6.25 3.31
C ALA A 161 -10.33 -7.60 2.58
N SER A 162 -10.15 -7.61 1.25
CA SER A 162 -10.12 -8.84 0.46
C SER A 162 -9.15 -8.73 -0.72
N GLU A 163 -8.61 -9.88 -1.15
CA GLU A 163 -7.62 -9.96 -2.23
C GLU A 163 -8.31 -10.00 -3.59
N ILE A 164 -8.00 -8.98 -4.42
CA ILE A 164 -8.36 -8.95 -5.84
C ILE A 164 -7.25 -9.61 -6.66
N MET A 165 -7.63 -10.44 -7.61
CA MET A 165 -6.69 -11.21 -8.44
C MET A 165 -6.64 -10.76 -9.89
N ASP A 166 -7.72 -10.20 -10.41
CA ASP A 166 -7.86 -9.83 -11.81
C ASP A 166 -8.71 -8.58 -12.00
N ILE A 167 -8.45 -7.83 -13.08
CA ILE A 167 -9.16 -6.59 -13.42
C ILE A 167 -10.67 -6.84 -13.59
N SER A 168 -11.06 -8.00 -14.13
CA SER A 168 -12.47 -8.34 -14.34
C SER A 168 -13.28 -8.39 -13.04
N GLN A 169 -12.61 -8.49 -11.89
CA GLN A 169 -13.24 -8.51 -10.58
C GLN A 169 -13.46 -7.09 -10.01
N LEU A 170 -12.91 -6.05 -10.64
CA LEU A 170 -12.84 -4.71 -10.05
C LEU A 170 -14.22 -4.16 -9.67
N ASP A 171 -15.21 -4.28 -10.56
CA ASP A 171 -16.56 -3.75 -10.31
C ASP A 171 -17.24 -4.38 -9.09
N MET A 172 -17.06 -5.69 -8.88
CA MET A 172 -17.60 -6.36 -7.69
C MET A 172 -16.83 -5.96 -6.43
N PHE A 173 -15.49 -5.82 -6.50
CA PHE A 173 -14.69 -5.35 -5.37
C PHE A 173 -15.05 -3.93 -4.97
N MET A 174 -15.36 -3.06 -5.93
CA MET A 174 -15.83 -1.70 -5.64
C MET A 174 -17.17 -1.67 -4.90
N ARG A 175 -18.01 -2.71 -5.03
CA ARG A 175 -19.29 -2.84 -4.32
C ARG A 175 -19.14 -3.38 -2.90
N TYR A 176 -18.29 -4.39 -2.71
CA TYR A 176 -18.29 -5.19 -1.47
C TYR A 176 -17.08 -4.96 -0.56
N VAL A 177 -15.98 -4.37 -1.04
CA VAL A 177 -14.70 -4.31 -0.34
C VAL A 177 -14.28 -2.88 -0.09
N ASP A 178 -13.79 -2.59 1.12
CA ASP A 178 -13.32 -1.25 1.52
C ASP A 178 -11.82 -1.09 1.28
N ILE A 179 -11.04 -2.16 1.43
CA ILE A 179 -9.59 -2.20 1.20
C ILE A 179 -9.27 -3.33 0.23
N LEU A 180 -8.76 -3.00 -0.96
CA LEU A 180 -8.35 -4.00 -1.94
C LEU A 180 -6.93 -4.49 -1.64
N GLN A 181 -6.75 -5.80 -1.51
CA GLN A 181 -5.43 -6.37 -1.30
C GLN A 181 -4.86 -6.93 -2.60
N ILE A 182 -3.63 -6.58 -2.91
CA ILE A 182 -2.82 -7.22 -3.95
C ILE A 182 -1.94 -8.27 -3.30
N GLY A 183 -2.14 -9.52 -3.67
CA GLY A 183 -1.35 -10.65 -3.19
C GLY A 183 0.09 -10.61 -3.72
N ALA A 184 1.01 -11.26 -2.99
CA ALA A 184 2.43 -11.28 -3.35
C ALA A 184 2.71 -11.79 -4.76
N ARG A 185 1.88 -12.71 -5.28
CA ARG A 185 2.01 -13.23 -6.66
C ARG A 185 1.58 -12.22 -7.73
N ASN A 186 0.78 -11.22 -7.35
CA ASN A 186 0.26 -10.16 -8.22
C ASN A 186 0.98 -8.82 -8.05
N MET A 187 2.04 -8.75 -7.23
CA MET A 187 2.78 -7.49 -7.01
C MET A 187 3.24 -6.85 -8.33
N GLN A 188 3.61 -7.66 -9.32
CA GLN A 188 4.09 -7.21 -10.61
C GLN A 188 3.02 -7.28 -11.73
N ASN A 189 1.75 -7.45 -11.38
CA ASN A 189 0.66 -7.34 -12.35
C ASN A 189 0.38 -5.86 -12.63
N TYR A 190 1.26 -5.23 -13.41
CA TYR A 190 1.22 -3.80 -13.68
C TYR A 190 -0.08 -3.33 -14.34
N ASN A 191 -0.77 -4.19 -15.10
CA ASN A 191 -2.06 -3.85 -15.66
C ASN A 191 -3.11 -3.67 -14.56
N LEU A 192 -3.15 -4.60 -13.58
CA LEU A 192 -4.03 -4.48 -12.43
C LEU A 192 -3.65 -3.25 -11.58
N LEU A 193 -2.35 -3.02 -11.33
CA LEU A 193 -1.89 -1.88 -10.54
C LEU A 193 -2.29 -0.54 -11.16
N LYS A 194 -2.22 -0.41 -12.50
CA LYS A 194 -2.67 0.80 -13.22
C LYS A 194 -4.17 1.07 -13.02
N GLU A 195 -5.02 0.04 -13.07
CA GLU A 195 -6.45 0.21 -12.82
C GLU A 195 -6.74 0.58 -11.35
N LEU A 196 -6.00 -0.01 -10.41
CA LEU A 196 -6.09 0.36 -8.99
C LEU A 196 -5.56 1.77 -8.70
N GLY A 197 -4.74 2.31 -9.57
CA GLY A 197 -4.34 3.72 -9.53
C GLY A 197 -5.47 4.70 -9.81
N LYS A 198 -6.53 4.28 -10.51
CA LYS A 198 -7.66 5.12 -10.91
C LYS A 198 -8.82 5.12 -9.89
N ILE A 199 -8.79 4.23 -8.92
CA ILE A 199 -9.83 4.13 -7.89
C ILE A 199 -9.49 4.97 -6.65
N HIS A 200 -10.50 5.22 -5.80
CA HIS A 200 -10.34 6.00 -4.57
C HIS A 200 -10.41 5.15 -3.29
N LYS A 201 -10.23 3.82 -3.41
CA LYS A 201 -10.17 2.94 -2.24
C LYS A 201 -8.74 2.61 -1.86
N PRO A 202 -8.45 2.42 -0.56
CA PRO A 202 -7.16 1.96 -0.09
C PRO A 202 -6.71 0.62 -0.69
N VAL A 203 -5.42 0.50 -0.94
CA VAL A 203 -4.81 -0.70 -1.51
C VAL A 203 -3.71 -1.21 -0.59
N ILE A 204 -3.83 -2.47 -0.12
CA ILE A 204 -2.73 -3.19 0.52
C ILE A 204 -1.90 -3.86 -0.57
N LEU A 205 -0.63 -3.48 -0.69
CA LEU A 205 0.31 -4.05 -1.65
C LEU A 205 1.29 -4.98 -0.95
N LYS A 206 1.09 -6.30 -1.07
CA LYS A 206 1.98 -7.30 -0.49
C LYS A 206 3.26 -7.45 -1.30
N ARG A 207 4.40 -7.50 -0.61
CA ARG A 207 5.71 -7.75 -1.20
C ARG A 207 5.76 -9.11 -1.88
N GLY A 208 6.31 -9.15 -3.09
CA GLY A 208 6.56 -10.38 -3.84
C GLY A 208 7.58 -11.29 -3.13
N LEU A 209 7.46 -12.59 -3.34
CA LEU A 209 8.24 -13.63 -2.62
C LEU A 209 9.76 -13.53 -2.84
N SER A 210 10.21 -12.88 -3.92
CA SER A 210 11.63 -12.66 -4.25
C SER A 210 11.88 -11.22 -4.67
N ALA A 211 10.97 -10.29 -4.29
CA ALA A 211 11.06 -8.90 -4.67
C ALA A 211 12.02 -8.13 -3.76
N THR A 212 12.84 -7.30 -4.36
CA THR A 212 13.63 -6.27 -3.67
C THR A 212 12.72 -5.15 -3.15
N TYR A 213 13.23 -4.32 -2.26
CA TYR A 213 12.51 -3.12 -1.80
C TYR A 213 12.23 -2.16 -2.95
N GLU A 214 13.17 -2.01 -3.89
CA GLU A 214 13.02 -1.17 -5.07
C GLU A 214 11.88 -1.65 -5.97
N GLU A 215 11.83 -2.94 -6.31
CA GLU A 215 10.74 -3.52 -7.11
C GLU A 215 9.38 -3.35 -6.43
N TRP A 216 9.34 -3.48 -5.10
CA TRP A 216 8.12 -3.28 -4.34
C TRP A 216 7.66 -1.81 -4.37
N LEU A 217 8.57 -0.86 -4.18
CA LEU A 217 8.28 0.57 -4.27
C LEU A 217 7.93 1.00 -5.71
N MET A 218 8.56 0.39 -6.72
CA MET A 218 8.17 0.60 -8.13
C MET A 218 6.74 0.11 -8.40
N SER A 219 6.32 -0.98 -7.77
CA SER A 219 4.93 -1.45 -7.88
C SER A 219 3.94 -0.48 -7.21
N ALA A 220 4.30 0.11 -6.06
CA ALA A 220 3.53 1.19 -5.44
C ALA A 220 3.47 2.43 -6.34
N GLU A 221 4.58 2.79 -6.98
CA GLU A 221 4.65 3.91 -7.93
C GLU A 221 3.62 3.80 -9.06
N TYR A 222 3.38 2.60 -9.60
CA TYR A 222 2.34 2.37 -10.62
C TYR A 222 0.95 2.78 -10.14
N ILE A 223 0.62 2.49 -8.87
CA ILE A 223 -0.68 2.85 -8.29
C ILE A 223 -0.75 4.36 -8.06
N ILE A 224 0.29 4.95 -7.44
CA ILE A 224 0.34 6.40 -7.15
C ILE A 224 0.29 7.20 -8.45
N SER A 225 1.00 6.75 -9.48
CA SER A 225 1.02 7.43 -10.78
C SER A 225 -0.37 7.48 -11.44
N GLY A 226 -1.27 6.58 -11.10
CA GLY A 226 -2.68 6.61 -11.49
C GLY A 226 -3.54 7.63 -10.73
N GLY A 227 -3.05 8.15 -9.58
CA GLY A 227 -3.75 9.11 -8.73
C GLY A 227 -4.18 8.57 -7.36
N ASN A 228 -4.04 7.27 -7.09
CA ASN A 228 -4.38 6.67 -5.81
C ASN A 228 -3.19 6.70 -4.85
N ASN A 229 -3.22 7.60 -3.88
CA ASN A 229 -2.19 7.74 -2.85
C ASN A 229 -2.46 6.90 -1.58
N GLN A 230 -3.58 6.17 -1.52
CA GLN A 230 -3.99 5.39 -0.35
C GLN A 230 -3.40 3.97 -0.39
N ILE A 231 -2.07 3.87 -0.29
CA ILE A 231 -1.35 2.60 -0.36
C ILE A 231 -0.80 2.23 0.99
N ILE A 232 -0.99 0.97 1.38
CA ILE A 232 -0.40 0.34 2.55
C ILE A 232 0.53 -0.77 2.04
N LEU A 233 1.82 -0.66 2.29
CA LEU A 233 2.78 -1.71 2.00
C LEU A 233 2.66 -2.84 3.01
N CYS A 234 2.76 -4.10 2.59
CA CYS A 234 2.64 -5.24 3.49
C CYS A 234 3.80 -6.23 3.30
N GLU A 235 4.68 -6.29 4.31
CA GLU A 235 5.70 -7.35 4.39
C GLU A 235 5.02 -8.67 4.80
N ARG A 236 5.33 -9.77 4.09
CA ARG A 236 4.70 -11.08 4.29
C ARG A 236 5.67 -12.27 4.16
N GLY A 237 6.95 -11.99 4.24
CA GLY A 237 8.02 -12.96 4.07
C GLY A 237 8.47 -13.14 2.62
N ILE A 238 9.74 -13.44 2.50
CA ILE A 238 10.43 -13.73 1.23
C ILE A 238 10.91 -15.17 1.20
N ARG A 239 11.11 -15.72 0.01
CA ARG A 239 11.76 -17.02 -0.15
C ARG A 239 13.25 -16.93 0.14
N THR A 240 13.72 -17.82 0.98
CA THR A 240 15.14 -18.01 1.27
C THR A 240 15.48 -19.51 1.19
N PHE A 241 16.69 -19.86 1.57
CA PHE A 241 17.12 -21.27 1.68
C PHE A 241 16.48 -21.98 2.89
N GLU A 242 15.97 -21.22 3.90
CA GLU A 242 15.33 -21.81 5.07
C GLU A 242 13.95 -22.40 4.72
N LYS A 243 13.64 -23.59 5.27
CA LYS A 243 12.45 -24.36 4.94
C LYS A 243 11.55 -24.67 6.13
N PHE A 244 11.99 -24.35 7.35
CA PHE A 244 11.21 -24.63 8.56
C PHE A 244 9.93 -23.78 8.61
N THR A 245 10.03 -22.51 8.26
CA THR A 245 8.88 -21.63 8.06
C THR A 245 8.53 -21.53 6.57
N ARG A 246 7.29 -21.20 6.26
CA ARG A 246 6.83 -21.01 4.87
C ARG A 246 7.70 -20.02 4.09
N ASN A 247 8.06 -18.92 4.73
CA ASN A 247 8.96 -17.88 4.23
C ASN A 247 9.79 -17.34 5.38
N THR A 248 10.84 -16.60 5.07
CA THR A 248 11.56 -15.78 6.04
C THR A 248 10.88 -14.42 6.15
N LEU A 249 10.30 -14.10 7.30
CA LEU A 249 9.69 -12.79 7.55
C LEU A 249 10.80 -11.75 7.73
N ASP A 250 10.85 -10.78 6.83
CA ASP A 250 11.87 -9.75 6.79
C ASP A 250 11.48 -8.54 7.67
N ILE A 251 11.76 -8.64 8.96
CA ILE A 251 11.51 -7.55 9.93
C ILE A 251 12.37 -6.32 9.61
N ALA A 252 13.56 -6.49 9.00
CA ALA A 252 14.40 -5.38 8.60
C ALA A 252 13.75 -4.51 7.49
N ALA A 253 12.79 -5.04 6.75
CA ALA A 253 12.03 -4.27 5.77
C ALA A 253 11.34 -3.04 6.40
N ILE A 254 10.91 -3.13 7.66
CA ILE A 254 10.16 -2.06 8.33
C ILE A 254 10.99 -0.77 8.40
N PRO A 255 12.14 -0.71 9.11
CA PRO A 255 12.93 0.51 9.21
C PRO A 255 13.54 0.94 7.86
N VAL A 256 13.80 0.00 6.94
CA VAL A 256 14.29 0.32 5.60
C VAL A 256 13.23 1.03 4.78
N ILE A 257 12.01 0.50 4.71
CA ILE A 257 10.91 1.13 3.97
C ILE A 257 10.55 2.50 4.58
N LYS A 258 10.49 2.63 5.88
CA LYS A 258 10.24 3.93 6.54
C LYS A 258 11.31 4.99 6.21
N LYS A 259 12.55 4.57 5.93
CA LYS A 259 13.61 5.47 5.44
C LYS A 259 13.44 5.82 3.95
N LEU A 260 13.01 4.87 3.13
CA LEU A 260 12.95 5.00 1.67
C LEU A 260 11.64 5.64 1.19
N SER A 261 10.53 5.45 1.93
CA SER A 261 9.18 5.83 1.52
C SER A 261 8.41 6.52 2.65
N HIS A 262 7.42 7.31 2.27
CA HIS A 262 6.43 7.91 3.17
C HIS A 262 5.19 7.02 3.37
N LEU A 263 5.08 5.92 2.63
CA LEU A 263 3.93 5.03 2.69
C LEU A 263 3.94 4.19 3.98
N PRO A 264 2.77 3.93 4.59
CA PRO A 264 2.68 3.05 5.74
C PRO A 264 3.06 1.61 5.39
N ILE A 265 3.73 0.93 6.34
CA ILE A 265 4.12 -0.47 6.22
C ILE A 265 3.51 -1.30 7.32
N ILE A 266 2.72 -2.32 6.94
CA ILE A 266 2.17 -3.34 7.83
C ILE A 266 2.85 -4.69 7.62
N VAL A 267 2.64 -5.62 8.53
CA VAL A 267 3.23 -6.96 8.49
C VAL A 267 2.17 -8.04 8.55
N ASP A 268 2.35 -9.09 7.75
CA ASP A 268 1.56 -10.32 7.74
C ASP A 268 2.39 -11.49 8.29
N PRO A 269 2.43 -11.72 9.60
CA PRO A 269 3.18 -12.80 10.20
C PRO A 269 2.56 -14.17 9.91
N SER A 270 1.26 -14.23 9.65
CA SER A 270 0.53 -15.46 9.36
C SER A 270 1.00 -16.12 8.07
N HIS A 271 1.07 -15.34 6.97
CA HIS A 271 1.60 -15.83 5.69
C HIS A 271 3.13 -15.80 5.63
N GLY A 272 3.77 -14.95 6.46
CA GLY A 272 5.22 -14.90 6.60
C GLY A 272 5.76 -16.23 7.09
N THR A 273 5.35 -16.68 8.25
CA THR A 273 5.86 -17.91 8.87
C THR A 273 5.07 -19.16 8.47
N GLY A 274 3.76 -19.05 8.28
CA GLY A 274 2.85 -20.17 8.02
C GLY A 274 2.61 -21.08 9.22
N LEU A 275 3.05 -20.70 10.42
CA LEU A 275 2.97 -21.45 11.67
C LEU A 275 2.23 -20.62 12.73
N ARG A 276 1.16 -21.18 13.32
CA ARG A 276 0.29 -20.50 14.28
C ARG A 276 1.07 -20.00 15.51
N ASP A 277 1.94 -20.82 16.07
CA ASP A 277 2.74 -20.51 17.27
C ASP A 277 3.79 -19.40 17.04
N LYS A 278 4.05 -19.02 15.78
CA LYS A 278 4.97 -17.95 15.41
C LYS A 278 4.26 -16.62 15.14
N VAL A 279 2.93 -16.61 15.02
CA VAL A 279 2.19 -15.38 14.71
C VAL A 279 2.36 -14.33 15.80
N GLU A 280 2.15 -14.70 17.06
CA GLU A 280 2.27 -13.76 18.19
C GLU A 280 3.70 -13.20 18.35
N PRO A 281 4.77 -14.01 18.47
CA PRO A 281 6.11 -13.46 18.63
C PRO A 281 6.56 -12.61 17.44
N MET A 282 6.17 -12.96 16.21
CA MET A 282 6.49 -12.17 15.03
C MET A 282 5.66 -10.87 14.93
N SER A 283 4.43 -10.87 15.41
CA SER A 283 3.63 -9.65 15.57
C SER A 283 4.28 -8.67 16.54
N ARG A 284 4.72 -9.15 17.71
CA ARG A 284 5.44 -8.34 18.71
C ARG A 284 6.74 -7.77 18.13
N ALA A 285 7.51 -8.57 17.41
CA ALA A 285 8.75 -8.13 16.77
C ALA A 285 8.49 -7.05 15.71
N ALA A 286 7.42 -7.21 14.90
CA ALA A 286 7.03 -6.22 13.90
C ALA A 286 6.64 -4.87 14.54
N VAL A 287 5.84 -4.90 15.59
CA VAL A 287 5.46 -3.69 16.33
C VAL A 287 6.68 -3.03 16.97
N ALA A 288 7.58 -3.80 17.59
CA ALA A 288 8.81 -3.29 18.17
C ALA A 288 9.76 -2.67 17.12
N ALA A 289 9.73 -3.19 15.87
CA ALA A 289 10.46 -2.61 14.74
C ALA A 289 9.80 -1.35 14.15
N GLY A 290 8.59 -0.99 14.62
CA GLY A 290 7.88 0.23 14.26
C GLY A 290 6.96 0.09 13.05
N CYS A 291 6.33 -1.07 12.80
CA CYS A 291 5.33 -1.20 11.74
C CYS A 291 4.07 -0.37 12.05
N ASP A 292 3.37 0.03 11.00
CA ASP A 292 2.14 0.82 11.07
C ASP A 292 0.88 -0.06 11.18
N GLY A 293 1.04 -1.36 11.32
CA GLY A 293 -0.06 -2.28 11.52
C GLY A 293 0.28 -3.74 11.29
N LEU A 294 -0.72 -4.57 11.52
CA LEU A 294 -0.66 -6.01 11.30
C LEU A 294 -1.88 -6.47 10.48
N ILE A 295 -1.69 -7.52 9.69
CA ILE A 295 -2.77 -8.29 9.07
C ILE A 295 -2.62 -9.77 9.45
N ILE A 296 -3.59 -10.32 10.19
CA ILE A 296 -3.52 -11.65 10.81
C ILE A 296 -4.68 -12.51 10.34
#